data_16286b7590cdc0da8777f2cce9476a27
#
_entry.id   16286b7590cdc0da8777f2cce9476a27
#
_cell.length_a   1.000
_cell.length_b   1.000
_cell.length_c   1.000
_cell.angle_alpha   90.00
_cell.angle_beta   90.00
_cell.angle_gamma   90.00
#
_symmetry.space_group_name_H-M   'P 1'
#
loop_
_entity.id
_entity.type
_entity.pdbx_description
1 polymer ?
#
loop_
_entity_poly.entity_id
_entity_poly.type
_entity_poly.pdbx_seq_one_letter_code
_entity_poly.pdbx_strand_id
1 'polypeptide(L)'
;DEIIIPYGIHPFDICSKNSNLWNNIKIIYIFISVFSNFIISNFIYNRFFINLLSIFNKFTHKKSNFKKNSNLYFKNNIHSKKSIKTSGHLQLKIGQVEGSKETIYIPESGLYQNFLITGTIGSGKTSSAMYPFTRQLLEFNCSNSNKKIGMLILDVKGNYYNQVKEYAQKFNLDKDLIVLELGSSVFYNPLHKPHLKATVLANRLKTILLLFSENNSESYWLDKAEEALCAAIKLCRLYNKGYVTFAEIHKLITEPSYYKEKIKILKDLFILSKFNQKQIYELNASLNFFENKLF
;
A
#
# COMPACT_ATOMS: atom_id res chain seq x y z
N ASP A 1 -34.31 45.53 30.59
CA ASP A 1 -34.72 46.68 29.76
C ASP A 1 -34.86 46.16 28.33
N GLU A 2 -36.16 45.96 27.95
CA GLU A 2 -36.48 45.63 26.55
C GLU A 2 -36.20 46.85 25.69
N ILE A 3 -35.25 46.75 24.79
CA ILE A 3 -35.05 47.74 23.74
C ILE A 3 -36.21 47.58 22.76
N ILE A 4 -37.22 48.40 22.93
CA ILE A 4 -38.35 48.52 22.00
C ILE A 4 -37.80 49.12 20.69
N ILE A 5 -37.55 48.29 19.72
CA ILE A 5 -37.17 48.70 18.37
C ILE A 5 -38.46 49.12 17.65
N PRO A 6 -38.61 50.37 17.15
CA PRO A 6 -39.80 50.77 16.42
C PRO A 6 -40.00 49.87 15.18
N TYR A 7 -41.20 49.41 14.97
CA TYR A 7 -41.60 48.58 13.84
C TYR A 7 -41.10 49.18 12.52
N GLY A 8 -40.23 48.49 11.79
CA GLY A 8 -39.78 48.88 10.46
C GLY A 8 -38.30 49.34 10.35
N ILE A 9 -37.55 49.42 11.46
CA ILE A 9 -36.13 49.79 11.39
C ILE A 9 -35.28 48.58 11.78
N HIS A 10 -34.52 48.05 10.81
CA HIS A 10 -33.62 46.95 11.10
C HIS A 10 -32.46 47.42 12.01
N PRO A 11 -32.03 46.65 13.03
CA PRO A 11 -30.93 47.07 13.94
C PRO A 11 -29.67 47.52 13.23
N PHE A 12 -29.40 46.97 12.08
CA PHE A 12 -28.26 47.34 11.21
C PHE A 12 -28.39 48.75 10.59
N ASP A 13 -29.60 49.24 10.36
CA ASP A 13 -29.82 50.57 9.74
C ASP A 13 -29.53 51.70 10.71
N ILE A 14 -29.72 51.49 12.01
CA ILE A 14 -29.35 52.45 13.07
C ILE A 14 -27.83 52.54 13.18
N CYS A 15 -27.14 51.40 13.10
CA CYS A 15 -25.67 51.34 13.19
C CYS A 15 -25.00 51.89 11.93
N SER A 16 -25.61 51.77 10.76
CA SER A 16 -25.05 52.26 9.49
C SER A 16 -25.09 53.79 9.36
N LYS A 17 -26.04 54.44 10.01
CA LYS A 17 -26.16 55.93 10.01
C LYS A 17 -25.18 56.62 10.91
N ASN A 18 -24.59 55.91 11.90
CA ASN A 18 -23.55 56.51 12.77
C ASN A 18 -22.21 55.76 12.58
N SER A 19 -21.32 56.31 11.77
CA SER A 19 -20.06 55.65 11.40
C SER A 19 -19.15 55.35 12.61
N ASN A 20 -19.19 56.17 13.64
CA ASN A 20 -18.39 55.94 14.85
C ASN A 20 -18.94 54.76 15.68
N LEU A 21 -20.30 54.69 15.81
CA LEU A 21 -20.93 53.59 16.50
C LEU A 21 -20.70 52.26 15.77
N TRP A 22 -20.81 52.28 14.46
CA TRP A 22 -20.55 51.12 13.62
C TRP A 22 -19.10 50.60 13.70
N ASN A 23 -18.14 51.51 13.71
CA ASN A 23 -16.74 51.15 13.85
C ASN A 23 -16.43 50.58 15.25
N ASN A 24 -17.01 51.15 16.30
CA ASN A 24 -16.88 50.61 17.65
C ASN A 24 -17.46 49.21 17.79
N ILE A 25 -18.60 48.95 17.19
CA ILE A 25 -19.25 47.62 17.17
C ILE A 25 -18.37 46.61 16.42
N LYS A 26 -17.79 46.99 15.28
CA LYS A 26 -16.83 46.11 14.56
C LYS A 26 -15.61 45.77 15.40
N ILE A 27 -15.03 46.74 16.08
CA ILE A 27 -13.89 46.56 16.95
C ILE A 27 -14.21 45.58 18.09
N ILE A 28 -15.36 45.79 18.74
CA ILE A 28 -15.83 44.90 19.81
C ILE A 28 -16.06 43.49 19.29
N TYR A 29 -16.68 43.35 18.12
CA TYR A 29 -16.91 42.06 17.50
C TYR A 29 -15.60 41.33 17.18
N ILE A 30 -14.60 42.05 16.65
CA ILE A 30 -13.27 41.49 16.37
C ILE A 30 -12.60 41.01 17.67
N PHE A 31 -12.67 41.83 18.73
CA PHE A 31 -12.13 41.48 20.04
C PHE A 31 -12.79 40.23 20.62
N ILE A 32 -14.10 40.14 20.59
CA ILE A 32 -14.85 38.99 21.09
C ILE A 32 -14.50 37.74 20.25
N SER A 33 -14.45 37.87 18.93
CA SER A 33 -14.11 36.77 18.03
C SER A 33 -12.67 36.23 18.27
N VAL A 34 -11.69 37.13 18.38
CA VAL A 34 -10.30 36.73 18.65
C VAL A 34 -10.16 36.09 20.03
N PHE A 35 -10.81 36.66 21.04
CA PHE A 35 -10.75 36.14 22.41
C PHE A 35 -11.45 34.78 22.54
N SER A 36 -12.61 34.63 21.89
CA SER A 36 -13.33 33.33 21.82
C SER A 36 -12.48 32.25 21.14
N ASN A 37 -11.87 32.57 20.00
CA ASN A 37 -10.99 31.64 19.31
C ASN A 37 -9.77 31.26 20.16
N PHE A 38 -9.19 32.21 20.89
CA PHE A 38 -8.07 31.93 21.79
C PHE A 38 -8.47 31.00 22.93
N ILE A 39 -9.65 31.19 23.55
CA ILE A 39 -10.14 30.30 24.61
C ILE A 39 -10.40 28.90 24.07
N ILE A 40 -11.07 28.79 22.92
CA ILE A 40 -11.39 27.51 22.27
C ILE A 40 -10.10 26.77 21.90
N SER A 41 -9.15 27.48 21.30
CA SER A 41 -7.85 26.91 20.93
C SER A 41 -7.08 26.40 22.16
N ASN A 42 -7.05 27.16 23.22
CA ASN A 42 -6.38 26.78 24.47
C ASN A 42 -7.09 25.59 25.15
N PHE A 43 -8.41 25.54 25.11
CA PHE A 43 -9.18 24.42 25.64
C PHE A 43 -8.94 23.14 24.85
N ILE A 44 -8.94 23.21 23.51
CA ILE A 44 -8.65 22.08 22.62
C ILE A 44 -7.21 21.61 22.82
N TYR A 45 -6.26 22.55 22.88
CA TYR A 45 -4.83 22.23 23.09
C TYR A 45 -4.60 21.52 24.41
N ASN A 46 -5.15 22.04 25.51
CA ASN A 46 -5.00 21.44 26.84
C ASN A 46 -5.67 20.06 26.89
N ARG A 47 -6.85 19.88 26.31
CA ARG A 47 -7.53 18.59 26.27
C ARG A 47 -6.80 17.57 25.40
N PHE A 48 -6.25 18.00 24.27
CA PHE A 48 -5.42 17.17 23.41
C PHE A 48 -4.11 16.77 24.10
N PHE A 49 -3.44 17.73 24.74
CA PHE A 49 -2.18 17.50 25.43
C PHE A 49 -2.33 16.62 26.67
N ILE A 50 -3.40 16.79 27.45
CA ILE A 50 -3.72 15.94 28.61
C ILE A 50 -4.05 14.51 28.14
N ASN A 51 -4.80 14.36 27.05
CA ASN A 51 -5.07 13.04 26.48
C ASN A 51 -3.79 12.39 25.94
N LEU A 52 -2.94 13.15 25.26
CA LEU A 52 -1.64 12.67 24.77
C LEU A 52 -0.73 12.23 25.91
N LEU A 53 -0.64 13.02 26.99
CA LEU A 53 0.09 12.67 28.20
C LEU A 53 -0.49 11.44 28.91
N SER A 54 -1.81 11.32 28.97
CA SER A 54 -2.49 10.15 29.50
C SER A 54 -2.19 8.88 28.69
N ILE A 55 -2.19 9.00 27.36
CA ILE A 55 -1.80 7.91 26.46
C ILE A 55 -0.31 7.60 26.64
N PHE A 56 0.55 8.62 26.72
CA PHE A 56 2.00 8.43 26.96
C PHE A 56 2.27 7.77 28.33
N ASN A 57 1.58 8.19 29.38
CA ASN A 57 1.68 7.58 30.70
C ASN A 57 1.14 6.14 30.73
N LYS A 58 0.05 5.86 30.01
CA LYS A 58 -0.41 4.48 29.81
C LYS A 58 0.61 3.63 29.05
N PHE A 59 1.29 4.19 28.07
CA PHE A 59 2.38 3.51 27.34
C PHE A 59 3.61 3.31 28.23
N THR A 60 4.00 4.27 29.06
CA THR A 60 5.13 4.14 29.97
C THR A 60 4.84 3.18 31.13
N HIS A 61 3.63 3.20 31.71
CA HIS A 61 3.18 2.21 32.67
C HIS A 61 3.04 0.80 32.07
N LYS A 62 2.57 0.71 30.81
CA LYS A 62 2.54 -0.56 30.09
C LYS A 62 3.95 -1.05 29.76
N LYS A 63 4.91 -0.14 29.57
CA LYS A 63 6.32 -0.46 29.34
C LYS A 63 7.00 -1.02 30.59
N SER A 64 6.61 -0.58 31.80
CA SER A 64 7.11 -1.17 33.05
C SER A 64 6.54 -2.57 33.30
N ASN A 65 5.27 -2.79 32.99
CA ASN A 65 4.65 -4.12 33.08
C ASN A 65 5.08 -5.03 31.90
N PHE A 66 5.35 -4.47 30.71
CA PHE A 66 5.91 -5.21 29.60
C PHE A 66 7.35 -5.64 29.86
N LYS A 67 8.15 -4.78 30.54
CA LYS A 67 9.50 -5.14 30.97
C LYS A 67 9.50 -6.28 31.99
N LYS A 68 8.48 -6.32 32.87
CA LYS A 68 8.32 -7.39 33.86
C LYS A 68 7.81 -8.70 33.24
N ASN A 69 6.91 -8.61 32.25
CA ASN A 69 6.38 -9.76 31.54
C ASN A 69 7.31 -10.24 30.40
N SER A 70 8.05 -9.33 29.74
CA SER A 70 9.05 -9.74 28.76
C SER A 70 10.22 -10.46 29.43
N ASN A 71 10.64 -10.03 30.61
CA ASN A 71 11.66 -10.75 31.37
C ASN A 71 11.18 -12.16 31.83
N LEU A 72 9.89 -12.34 32.05
CA LEU A 72 9.31 -13.68 32.34
C LEU A 72 9.19 -14.54 31.07
N TYR A 73 8.78 -13.95 29.94
CA TYR A 73 8.67 -14.65 28.64
C TYR A 73 10.03 -15.02 28.09
N PHE A 74 11.01 -14.13 28.22
CA PHE A 74 12.41 -14.42 27.86
C PHE A 74 13.04 -15.45 28.82
N LYS A 75 12.74 -15.36 30.11
CA LYS A 75 13.32 -16.28 31.09
C LYS A 75 12.85 -17.74 30.97
N ASN A 76 11.62 -17.93 30.50
CA ASN A 76 11.05 -19.29 30.32
C ASN A 76 11.45 -19.96 29.00
N ASN A 77 11.89 -19.16 27.99
CA ASN A 77 12.34 -19.69 26.67
C ASN A 77 13.87 -19.75 26.53
N ILE A 78 14.64 -19.21 27.46
CA ILE A 78 16.11 -19.15 27.42
C ILE A 78 16.79 -20.37 28.10
N HIS A 79 16.03 -21.29 28.73
CA HIS A 79 16.62 -22.49 29.34
C HIS A 79 16.88 -23.66 28.39
N SER A 80 17.31 -23.40 27.14
CA SER A 80 18.04 -24.42 26.40
C SER A 80 19.48 -23.99 26.20
N LYS A 81 20.29 -24.14 27.19
CA LYS A 81 21.76 -24.29 27.04
C LYS A 81 22.02 -25.49 26.15
N LYS A 82 22.11 -25.28 24.84
CA LYS A 82 22.90 -26.09 23.93
C LYS A 82 23.42 -25.17 22.84
N SER A 83 24.74 -25.13 22.69
CA SER A 83 25.40 -24.67 21.47
C SER A 83 24.69 -25.34 20.29
N ILE A 84 23.81 -24.61 19.63
CA ILE A 84 23.04 -25.13 18.50
C ILE A 84 24.01 -25.22 17.34
N LYS A 85 24.64 -26.40 17.20
CA LYS A 85 25.10 -26.87 15.90
C LYS A 85 23.91 -26.73 14.96
N THR A 86 24.07 -25.97 13.89
CA THR A 86 23.24 -25.89 12.69
C THR A 86 22.07 -26.89 12.65
N SER A 87 21.03 -26.61 13.43
CA SER A 87 19.74 -27.23 13.19
C SER A 87 19.25 -26.68 11.86
N GLY A 88 18.80 -27.52 10.92
CA GLY A 88 18.35 -27.13 9.60
C GLY A 88 17.11 -26.21 9.59
N HIS A 89 16.83 -25.52 10.69
CA HIS A 89 15.76 -24.55 10.88
C HIS A 89 16.30 -23.13 10.75
N LEU A 90 15.55 -22.30 10.05
CA LEU A 90 15.86 -20.89 9.87
C LEU A 90 15.79 -20.15 11.23
N GLN A 91 16.83 -19.39 11.51
CA GLN A 91 16.90 -18.52 12.70
C GLN A 91 17.57 -17.21 12.29
N LEU A 92 16.94 -16.11 12.64
CA LEU A 92 17.47 -14.77 12.34
C LEU A 92 18.18 -14.21 13.57
N LYS A 93 19.51 -14.05 13.48
CA LYS A 93 20.29 -13.40 14.53
C LYS A 93 19.98 -11.91 14.56
N ILE A 94 19.53 -11.40 15.71
CA ILE A 94 19.25 -9.99 15.91
C ILE A 94 20.45 -9.25 16.48
N GLY A 95 21.11 -9.82 17.50
CA GLY A 95 22.18 -9.16 18.21
C GLY A 95 22.66 -9.98 19.40
N GLN A 96 23.36 -9.30 20.30
CA GLN A 96 23.82 -9.88 21.56
C GLN A 96 23.27 -9.08 22.73
N VAL A 97 23.08 -9.76 23.86
CA VAL A 97 22.68 -9.09 25.10
C VAL A 97 23.87 -8.28 25.63
N GLU A 98 23.63 -7.01 25.95
CA GLU A 98 24.64 -6.13 26.51
C GLU A 98 25.25 -6.72 27.79
N GLY A 99 26.58 -6.74 27.87
CA GLY A 99 27.30 -7.31 29.00
C GLY A 99 27.35 -8.85 29.06
N SER A 100 26.87 -9.54 28.01
CA SER A 100 26.82 -10.99 27.90
C SER A 100 27.31 -11.47 26.54
N LYS A 101 27.78 -12.72 26.44
CA LYS A 101 28.05 -13.38 25.16
C LYS A 101 26.80 -14.05 24.55
N GLU A 102 25.64 -13.86 25.18
CA GLU A 102 24.41 -14.48 24.73
C GLU A 102 23.87 -13.80 23.48
N THR A 103 23.61 -14.59 22.45
CA THR A 103 23.07 -14.11 21.15
C THR A 103 21.57 -14.30 21.12
N ILE A 104 20.85 -13.27 20.67
CA ILE A 104 19.39 -13.29 20.52
C ILE A 104 19.05 -13.67 19.08
N TYR A 105 18.17 -14.65 18.94
CA TYR A 105 17.66 -15.12 17.65
C TYR A 105 16.13 -15.02 17.60
N ILE A 106 15.61 -14.75 16.42
CA ILE A 106 14.20 -14.97 16.08
C ILE A 106 14.10 -16.33 15.43
N PRO A 107 13.32 -17.26 15.98
CA PRO A 107 13.09 -18.57 15.35
C PRO A 107 12.23 -18.43 14.10
N GLU A 108 12.26 -19.43 13.22
CA GLU A 108 11.49 -19.48 11.98
C GLU A 108 10.00 -19.19 12.20
N SER A 109 9.39 -19.71 13.26
CA SER A 109 8.00 -19.44 13.60
C SER A 109 7.70 -17.95 13.85
N GLY A 110 8.68 -17.19 14.34
CA GLY A 110 8.58 -15.75 14.52
C GLY A 110 8.71 -14.98 13.20
N LEU A 111 9.33 -15.56 12.18
CA LEU A 111 9.49 -14.89 10.87
C LEU A 111 8.20 -14.88 10.04
N TYR A 112 7.21 -15.70 10.39
CA TYR A 112 5.88 -15.65 9.76
C TYR A 112 5.03 -14.46 10.23
N GLN A 113 5.53 -13.69 11.19
CA GLN A 113 4.90 -12.44 11.64
C GLN A 113 5.58 -11.24 10.99
N ASN A 114 4.86 -10.12 10.93
CA ASN A 114 5.39 -8.88 10.38
C ASN A 114 6.42 -8.26 11.32
N PHE A 115 7.52 -7.74 10.76
CA PHE A 115 8.54 -6.99 11.47
C PHE A 115 8.49 -5.53 11.12
N LEU A 116 8.50 -4.67 12.13
CA LEU A 116 8.61 -3.23 11.97
C LEU A 116 9.93 -2.74 12.57
N ILE A 117 10.80 -2.18 11.72
CA ILE A 117 12.08 -1.58 12.14
C ILE A 117 11.90 -0.07 12.11
N THR A 118 11.90 0.55 13.29
CA THR A 118 11.74 1.99 13.46
C THR A 118 12.99 2.66 14.01
N GLY A 119 13.14 3.94 13.75
CA GLY A 119 14.24 4.77 14.24
C GLY A 119 14.33 6.08 13.46
N THR A 120 15.01 7.05 14.01
CA THR A 120 15.26 8.35 13.36
C THR A 120 16.12 8.21 12.10
N ILE A 121 16.18 9.26 11.29
CA ILE A 121 17.09 9.32 10.14
C ILE A 121 18.53 9.23 10.66
N GLY A 122 19.37 8.39 10.02
CA GLY A 122 20.76 8.20 10.43
C GLY A 122 20.97 7.21 11.59
N SER A 123 19.91 6.65 12.21
CA SER A 123 20.03 5.70 13.33
C SER A 123 20.58 4.31 12.96
N GLY A 124 20.93 4.09 11.70
CA GLY A 124 21.49 2.81 11.25
C GLY A 124 20.49 1.70 10.95
N LYS A 125 19.18 2.00 10.82
CA LYS A 125 18.15 0.99 10.51
C LYS A 125 18.55 0.05 9.36
N THR A 126 19.03 0.64 8.28
CA THR A 126 19.42 -0.12 7.09
C THR A 126 20.68 -0.93 7.34
N SER A 127 21.74 -0.30 7.86
CA SER A 127 23.06 -0.93 8.05
C SER A 127 23.08 -1.94 9.20
N SER A 128 22.38 -1.67 10.28
CA SER A 128 22.44 -2.49 11.50
C SER A 128 21.35 -3.57 11.59
N ALA A 129 20.27 -3.45 10.81
CA ALA A 129 19.19 -4.42 10.83
C ALA A 129 18.89 -4.99 9.43
N MET A 130 18.52 -4.12 8.45
CA MET A 130 18.04 -4.63 7.17
C MET A 130 19.13 -5.38 6.39
N TYR A 131 20.34 -4.85 6.26
CA TYR A 131 21.44 -5.53 5.56
C TYR A 131 21.82 -6.86 6.22
N PRO A 132 22.07 -6.94 7.54
CA PRO A 132 22.38 -8.19 8.20
C PRO A 132 21.26 -9.23 8.11
N PHE A 133 19.99 -8.80 8.17
CA PHE A 133 18.86 -9.72 8.05
C PHE A 133 18.73 -10.26 6.64
N THR A 134 18.79 -9.40 5.63
CA THR A 134 18.78 -9.83 4.22
C THR A 134 19.92 -10.78 3.92
N ARG A 135 21.11 -10.49 4.41
CA ARG A 135 22.25 -11.37 4.23
C ARG A 135 21.99 -12.77 4.81
N GLN A 136 21.51 -12.86 6.04
CA GLN A 136 21.24 -14.14 6.70
C GLN A 136 20.15 -14.95 5.98
N LEU A 137 19.11 -14.27 5.49
CA LEU A 137 18.04 -14.91 4.73
C LEU A 137 18.52 -15.44 3.38
N LEU A 138 19.39 -14.68 2.66
CA LEU A 138 19.98 -15.13 1.40
C LEU A 138 21.00 -16.25 1.61
N GLU A 139 21.75 -16.23 2.71
CA GLU A 139 22.74 -17.27 3.06
C GLU A 139 22.07 -18.60 3.42
N PHE A 140 20.85 -18.56 3.95
CA PHE A 140 20.15 -19.76 4.40
C PHE A 140 19.81 -20.70 3.25
N ASN A 141 20.38 -21.91 3.30
CA ASN A 141 20.18 -22.94 2.26
C ASN A 141 20.43 -22.46 0.82
N CYS A 142 21.32 -21.47 0.62
CA CYS A 142 21.60 -20.87 -0.69
C CYS A 142 22.00 -21.89 -1.77
N SER A 143 22.68 -22.97 -1.39
CA SER A 143 23.08 -24.06 -2.30
C SER A 143 21.96 -25.07 -2.62
N ASN A 144 20.81 -24.95 -1.96
CA ASN A 144 19.69 -25.89 -2.17
C ASN A 144 18.53 -25.18 -2.87
N SER A 145 18.34 -25.44 -4.16
CA SER A 145 17.29 -24.80 -4.98
C SER A 145 15.87 -24.94 -4.43
N ASN A 146 15.59 -26.02 -3.70
CA ASN A 146 14.25 -26.30 -3.16
C ASN A 146 14.02 -25.75 -1.75
N LYS A 147 15.08 -25.33 -1.06
CA LYS A 147 15.01 -24.87 0.34
C LYS A 147 15.52 -23.43 0.55
N LYS A 148 16.05 -22.79 -0.49
CA LYS A 148 16.43 -21.37 -0.43
C LYS A 148 15.20 -20.49 -0.27
N ILE A 149 15.39 -19.32 0.36
CA ILE A 149 14.31 -18.37 0.62
C ILE A 149 14.10 -17.48 -0.61
N GLY A 150 12.84 -17.39 -1.08
CA GLY A 150 12.43 -16.38 -2.04
C GLY A 150 12.17 -15.05 -1.35
N MET A 151 12.64 -13.95 -1.95
CA MET A 151 12.50 -12.61 -1.37
C MET A 151 11.97 -11.63 -2.41
N LEU A 152 11.11 -10.70 -1.97
CA LEU A 152 10.74 -9.50 -2.72
C LEU A 152 11.26 -8.29 -1.94
N ILE A 153 12.13 -7.50 -2.56
CA ILE A 153 12.70 -6.29 -1.97
C ILE A 153 12.20 -5.08 -2.74
N LEU A 154 11.55 -4.16 -2.05
CA LEU A 154 11.09 -2.89 -2.59
C LEU A 154 12.05 -1.78 -2.12
N ASP A 155 12.84 -1.25 -3.05
CA ASP A 155 13.86 -0.23 -2.76
C ASP A 155 13.46 1.12 -3.38
N VAL A 156 12.85 1.98 -2.59
CA VAL A 156 12.41 3.31 -3.03
C VAL A 156 13.60 4.25 -3.31
N LYS A 157 14.73 4.06 -2.62
CA LYS A 157 15.92 4.93 -2.73
C LYS A 157 16.91 4.48 -3.79
N GLY A 158 16.83 3.24 -4.25
CA GLY A 158 17.71 2.66 -5.28
C GLY A 158 19.14 2.35 -4.81
N ASN A 159 19.42 2.42 -3.51
CA ASN A 159 20.75 2.13 -2.98
C ASN A 159 20.86 0.77 -2.29
N TYR A 160 19.76 0.16 -1.91
CA TYR A 160 19.70 -1.14 -1.26
C TYR A 160 20.08 -2.27 -2.20
N TYR A 161 19.75 -2.13 -3.48
CA TYR A 161 20.05 -3.06 -4.56
C TYR A 161 21.56 -3.44 -4.62
N ASN A 162 22.45 -2.46 -4.49
CA ASN A 162 23.89 -2.72 -4.58
C ASN A 162 24.34 -3.74 -3.52
N GLN A 163 23.85 -3.60 -2.29
CA GLN A 163 24.18 -4.52 -1.20
C GLN A 163 23.56 -5.92 -1.42
N VAL A 164 22.35 -5.98 -1.96
CA VAL A 164 21.68 -7.26 -2.31
C VAL A 164 22.46 -7.97 -3.41
N LYS A 165 22.94 -7.24 -4.42
CA LYS A 165 23.75 -7.76 -5.50
C LYS A 165 25.07 -8.36 -4.98
N GLU A 166 25.77 -7.65 -4.09
CA GLU A 166 26.99 -8.18 -3.45
C GLU A 166 26.72 -9.48 -2.69
N TYR A 167 25.62 -9.57 -1.95
CA TYR A 167 25.23 -10.79 -1.25
C TYR A 167 24.87 -11.91 -2.23
N ALA A 168 24.14 -11.63 -3.29
CA ALA A 168 23.81 -12.61 -4.32
C ALA A 168 25.08 -13.19 -4.96
N GLN A 169 26.05 -12.35 -5.31
CA GLN A 169 27.37 -12.78 -5.82
C GLN A 169 28.10 -13.65 -4.81
N LYS A 170 28.17 -13.22 -3.56
CA LYS A 170 28.85 -13.96 -2.49
C LYS A 170 28.27 -15.36 -2.27
N PHE A 171 26.97 -15.55 -2.45
CA PHE A 171 26.29 -16.82 -2.22
C PHE A 171 25.96 -17.57 -3.52
N ASN A 172 26.50 -17.14 -4.67
CA ASN A 172 26.24 -17.71 -6.00
C ASN A 172 24.75 -17.73 -6.40
N LEU A 173 24.03 -16.67 -6.06
CA LEU A 173 22.61 -16.47 -6.35
C LEU A 173 22.38 -15.45 -7.49
N ASP A 174 23.41 -15.09 -8.26
CA ASP A 174 23.31 -14.09 -9.33
C ASP A 174 22.20 -14.42 -10.34
N LYS A 175 22.07 -15.71 -10.67
CA LYS A 175 21.07 -16.20 -11.62
C LYS A 175 19.62 -16.12 -11.08
N ASP A 176 19.48 -16.03 -9.77
CA ASP A 176 18.18 -15.92 -9.10
C ASP A 176 17.79 -14.47 -8.85
N LEU A 177 18.72 -13.52 -8.99
CA LEU A 177 18.47 -12.10 -8.78
C LEU A 177 17.81 -11.49 -10.01
N ILE A 178 16.57 -11.08 -9.85
CA ILE A 178 15.81 -10.34 -10.87
C ILE A 178 15.65 -8.90 -10.41
N VAL A 179 16.15 -7.96 -11.20
CA VAL A 179 16.05 -6.52 -10.91
C VAL A 179 15.07 -5.88 -11.88
N LEU A 180 14.06 -5.21 -11.30
CA LEU A 180 13.05 -4.46 -12.04
C LEU A 180 13.26 -2.98 -11.74
N GLU A 181 13.73 -2.23 -12.71
CA GLU A 181 13.91 -0.78 -12.62
C GLU A 181 13.54 -0.11 -13.95
N LEU A 182 13.26 1.19 -13.90
CA LEU A 182 12.97 1.97 -15.09
C LEU A 182 14.22 2.01 -15.99
N GLY A 183 14.03 1.68 -17.27
CA GLY A 183 15.12 1.66 -18.27
C GLY A 183 15.95 0.36 -18.29
N SER A 184 15.65 -0.64 -17.44
CA SER A 184 16.27 -1.95 -17.53
C SER A 184 15.75 -2.77 -18.71
N SER A 185 16.48 -3.84 -19.06
CA SER A 185 16.05 -4.82 -20.07
C SER A 185 15.00 -5.81 -19.55
N VAL A 186 14.73 -5.80 -18.26
CA VAL A 186 13.76 -6.71 -17.62
C VAL A 186 12.44 -5.98 -17.43
N PHE A 187 11.39 -6.52 -18.05
CA PHE A 187 10.04 -5.97 -17.98
C PHE A 187 9.09 -6.91 -17.24
N TYR A 188 8.25 -6.34 -16.39
CA TYR A 188 7.20 -7.07 -15.72
C TYR A 188 5.84 -6.69 -16.28
N ASN A 189 5.12 -7.68 -16.80
CA ASN A 189 3.73 -7.51 -17.24
C ASN A 189 2.76 -8.12 -16.22
N PRO A 190 2.08 -7.32 -15.38
CA PRO A 190 1.18 -7.81 -14.36
C PRO A 190 -0.07 -8.49 -14.94
N LEU A 191 -0.41 -8.22 -16.20
CA LEU A 191 -1.56 -8.79 -16.88
C LEU A 191 -1.28 -10.14 -17.56
N HIS A 192 -0.01 -10.46 -17.81
CA HIS A 192 0.34 -11.75 -18.39
C HIS A 192 0.30 -12.87 -17.35
N LYS A 193 -0.92 -13.26 -16.98
CA LYS A 193 -1.24 -14.34 -16.04
C LYS A 193 -2.28 -15.27 -16.69
N PRO A 194 -1.88 -16.11 -17.67
CA PRO A 194 -2.80 -16.93 -18.46
C PRO A 194 -3.62 -17.90 -17.61
N HIS A 195 -3.09 -18.34 -16.47
CA HIS A 195 -3.76 -19.24 -15.53
C HIS A 195 -4.88 -18.58 -14.70
N LEU A 196 -4.90 -17.23 -14.63
CA LEU A 196 -5.94 -16.51 -13.90
C LEU A 196 -7.11 -16.15 -14.83
N LYS A 197 -8.33 -16.21 -14.30
CA LYS A 197 -9.53 -15.73 -15.02
C LYS A 197 -9.44 -14.20 -15.25
N ALA A 198 -9.98 -13.72 -16.36
CA ALA A 198 -10.02 -12.29 -16.68
C ALA A 198 -10.72 -11.47 -15.59
N THR A 199 -11.80 -11.99 -15.00
CA THR A 199 -12.51 -11.40 -13.87
C THR A 199 -11.62 -11.20 -12.65
N VAL A 200 -10.76 -12.17 -12.34
CA VAL A 200 -9.82 -12.07 -11.20
C VAL A 200 -8.78 -10.98 -11.44
N LEU A 201 -8.27 -10.85 -12.65
CA LEU A 201 -7.31 -9.79 -13.01
C LEU A 201 -7.98 -8.41 -12.97
N ALA A 202 -9.18 -8.27 -13.54
CA ALA A 202 -9.92 -7.01 -13.52
C ALA A 202 -10.23 -6.58 -12.06
N ASN A 203 -10.68 -7.51 -11.21
CA ASN A 203 -10.93 -7.23 -9.81
C ASN A 203 -9.67 -6.80 -9.03
N ARG A 204 -8.52 -7.43 -9.29
CA ARG A 204 -7.24 -7.00 -8.70
C ARG A 204 -6.87 -5.58 -9.10
N LEU A 205 -7.05 -5.22 -10.37
CA LEU A 205 -6.82 -3.85 -10.84
C LEU A 205 -7.76 -2.85 -10.18
N LYS A 206 -9.05 -3.19 -10.07
CA LYS A 206 -10.02 -2.39 -9.31
C LYS A 206 -9.59 -2.19 -7.87
N THR A 207 -9.15 -3.27 -7.20
CA THR A 207 -8.68 -3.19 -5.81
C THR A 207 -7.47 -2.24 -5.68
N ILE A 208 -6.55 -2.27 -6.65
CA ILE A 208 -5.42 -1.33 -6.68
C ILE A 208 -5.92 0.11 -6.87
N LEU A 209 -6.85 0.35 -7.79
CA LEU A 209 -7.43 1.69 -7.99
C LEU A 209 -8.14 2.21 -6.74
N LEU A 210 -8.85 1.35 -6.00
CA LEU A 210 -9.47 1.69 -4.72
C LEU A 210 -8.47 2.17 -3.67
N LEU A 211 -7.22 1.70 -3.68
CA LEU A 211 -6.19 2.17 -2.75
C LEU A 211 -5.75 3.63 -3.00
N PHE A 212 -5.99 4.15 -4.20
CA PHE A 212 -5.67 5.52 -4.60
C PHE A 212 -6.89 6.43 -4.66
N SER A 213 -8.08 5.89 -4.44
CA SER A 213 -9.35 6.65 -4.43
C SER A 213 -9.61 7.19 -3.02
N GLU A 214 -9.73 8.52 -2.89
CA GLU A 214 -9.94 9.19 -1.59
C GLU A 214 -11.40 9.14 -1.11
N ASN A 215 -12.37 8.80 -1.98
CA ASN A 215 -13.80 8.84 -1.66
C ASN A 215 -14.56 7.58 -2.08
N ASN A 216 -15.37 7.06 -1.16
CA ASN A 216 -16.28 5.92 -1.39
C ASN A 216 -17.40 6.20 -2.42
N SER A 217 -17.57 7.44 -2.90
CA SER A 217 -18.59 7.84 -3.88
C SER A 217 -18.32 7.36 -5.32
N GLU A 218 -17.13 6.83 -5.59
CA GLU A 218 -16.72 6.41 -6.93
C GLU A 218 -16.95 4.91 -7.22
N SER A 219 -17.60 4.18 -6.33
CA SER A 219 -17.82 2.72 -6.47
C SER A 219 -18.43 2.35 -7.82
N TYR A 220 -19.42 3.12 -8.29
CA TYR A 220 -20.07 2.87 -9.59
C TYR A 220 -19.09 2.90 -10.76
N TRP A 221 -18.21 3.91 -10.81
CA TRP A 221 -17.23 4.07 -11.89
C TRP A 221 -16.16 2.97 -11.85
N LEU A 222 -15.77 2.55 -10.64
CA LEU A 222 -14.82 1.44 -10.46
C LEU A 222 -15.42 0.10 -10.87
N ASP A 223 -16.72 -0.11 -10.63
CA ASP A 223 -17.44 -1.29 -11.10
C ASP A 223 -17.53 -1.33 -12.64
N LYS A 224 -17.79 -0.17 -13.26
CA LYS A 224 -17.78 -0.03 -14.72
C LYS A 224 -16.39 -0.23 -15.32
N ALA A 225 -15.36 0.29 -14.67
CA ALA A 225 -13.97 0.08 -15.08
C ALA A 225 -13.59 -1.41 -14.97
N GLU A 226 -14.00 -2.11 -13.92
CA GLU A 226 -13.78 -3.55 -13.78
C GLU A 226 -14.47 -4.34 -14.92
N GLU A 227 -15.72 -4.00 -15.26
CA GLU A 227 -16.46 -4.61 -16.36
C GLU A 227 -15.73 -4.42 -17.70
N ALA A 228 -15.30 -3.18 -17.99
CA ALA A 228 -14.54 -2.82 -19.19
C ALA A 228 -13.19 -3.54 -19.28
N LEU A 229 -12.44 -3.56 -18.19
CA LEU A 229 -11.16 -4.28 -18.10
C LEU A 229 -11.34 -5.76 -18.33
N CYS A 230 -12.36 -6.36 -17.73
CA CYS A 230 -12.67 -7.78 -17.90
C CYS A 230 -12.96 -8.12 -19.35
N ALA A 231 -13.81 -7.33 -20.02
CA ALA A 231 -14.15 -7.52 -21.43
C ALA A 231 -12.92 -7.35 -22.34
N ALA A 232 -12.12 -6.31 -22.12
CA ALA A 232 -10.89 -6.05 -22.87
C ALA A 232 -9.85 -7.18 -22.69
N ILE A 233 -9.63 -7.66 -21.46
CA ILE A 233 -8.71 -8.77 -21.19
C ILE A 233 -9.15 -10.04 -21.94
N LYS A 234 -10.46 -10.35 -21.96
CA LYS A 234 -10.98 -11.50 -22.69
C LYS A 234 -10.73 -11.38 -24.19
N LEU A 235 -11.04 -10.22 -24.78
CA LEU A 235 -10.78 -9.99 -26.21
C LEU A 235 -9.29 -10.09 -26.55
N CYS A 236 -8.41 -9.44 -25.79
CA CYS A 236 -6.97 -9.52 -26.00
C CYS A 236 -6.50 -10.98 -26.00
N ARG A 237 -6.94 -11.78 -25.05
CA ARG A 237 -6.56 -13.18 -24.95
C ARG A 237 -6.97 -14.00 -26.16
N LEU A 238 -8.11 -13.69 -26.75
CA LEU A 238 -8.62 -14.42 -27.91
C LEU A 238 -7.78 -14.16 -29.18
N TYR A 239 -7.46 -12.90 -29.49
CA TYR A 239 -6.71 -12.61 -30.71
C TYR A 239 -5.20 -12.65 -30.52
N ASN A 240 -4.70 -12.54 -29.30
CA ASN A 240 -3.26 -12.45 -29.00
C ASN A 240 -2.73 -13.68 -28.24
N LYS A 241 -3.30 -14.86 -28.48
CA LYS A 241 -2.86 -16.15 -27.92
C LYS A 241 -2.66 -16.15 -26.41
N GLY A 242 -3.52 -15.44 -25.69
CA GLY A 242 -3.47 -15.32 -24.22
C GLY A 242 -2.59 -14.19 -23.69
N TYR A 243 -1.86 -13.47 -24.55
CA TYR A 243 -1.04 -12.35 -24.14
C TYR A 243 -1.86 -11.06 -24.02
N VAL A 244 -1.66 -10.29 -22.94
CA VAL A 244 -2.37 -9.05 -22.66
C VAL A 244 -1.42 -8.03 -22.07
N THR A 245 -1.49 -6.78 -22.53
CA THR A 245 -0.76 -5.64 -21.96
C THR A 245 -1.70 -4.48 -21.65
N PHE A 246 -1.26 -3.55 -20.81
CA PHE A 246 -2.00 -2.31 -20.57
C PHE A 246 -2.14 -1.45 -21.85
N ALA A 247 -1.10 -1.39 -22.67
CA ALA A 247 -1.14 -0.66 -23.94
C ALA A 247 -2.21 -1.23 -24.88
N GLU A 248 -2.33 -2.55 -24.94
CA GLU A 248 -3.34 -3.25 -25.73
C GLU A 248 -4.75 -2.94 -25.24
N ILE A 249 -4.98 -3.03 -23.93
CA ILE A 249 -6.27 -2.70 -23.31
C ILE A 249 -6.62 -1.24 -23.56
N HIS A 250 -5.67 -0.33 -23.37
CA HIS A 250 -5.89 1.08 -23.62
C HIS A 250 -6.36 1.34 -25.05
N LYS A 251 -5.66 0.81 -26.04
CA LYS A 251 -6.05 0.95 -27.46
C LYS A 251 -7.44 0.38 -27.74
N LEU A 252 -7.76 -0.80 -27.20
CA LEU A 252 -9.09 -1.39 -27.39
C LEU A 252 -10.22 -0.52 -26.86
N ILE A 253 -9.99 0.18 -25.75
CA ILE A 253 -11.04 1.00 -25.11
C ILE A 253 -11.11 2.40 -25.71
N THR A 254 -9.98 2.98 -26.15
CA THR A 254 -9.92 4.39 -26.58
C THR A 254 -9.94 4.58 -28.10
N GLU A 255 -9.58 3.55 -28.88
CA GLU A 255 -9.42 3.66 -30.34
C GLU A 255 -10.45 2.78 -31.07
N PRO A 256 -11.61 3.32 -31.51
CA PRO A 256 -12.64 2.54 -32.22
C PRO A 256 -12.14 1.86 -33.48
N SER A 257 -11.20 2.45 -34.20
CA SER A 257 -10.59 1.85 -35.39
C SER A 257 -9.79 0.60 -35.05
N TYR A 258 -9.00 0.67 -33.97
CA TYR A 258 -8.24 -0.47 -33.47
C TYR A 258 -9.16 -1.60 -33.01
N TYR A 259 -10.21 -1.26 -32.26
CA TYR A 259 -11.24 -2.24 -31.88
C TYR A 259 -11.84 -2.96 -33.09
N LYS A 260 -12.29 -2.20 -34.13
CA LYS A 260 -12.87 -2.78 -35.34
C LYS A 260 -11.90 -3.70 -36.08
N GLU A 261 -10.63 -3.35 -36.17
CA GLU A 261 -9.58 -4.20 -36.73
C GLU A 261 -9.48 -5.53 -35.99
N LYS A 262 -9.40 -5.49 -34.64
CA LYS A 262 -9.27 -6.72 -33.84
C LYS A 262 -10.52 -7.59 -33.88
N ILE A 263 -11.70 -6.99 -33.96
CA ILE A 263 -12.95 -7.76 -34.14
C ILE A 263 -12.96 -8.45 -35.51
N LYS A 264 -12.46 -7.83 -36.57
CA LYS A 264 -12.32 -8.48 -37.87
C LYS A 264 -11.43 -9.74 -37.76
N ILE A 265 -10.26 -9.62 -37.15
CA ILE A 265 -9.37 -10.75 -36.89
C ILE A 265 -10.08 -11.87 -36.12
N LEU A 266 -10.87 -11.52 -35.10
CA LEU A 266 -11.61 -12.49 -34.28
C LEU A 266 -12.72 -13.20 -35.12
N LYS A 267 -13.41 -12.47 -35.98
CA LYS A 267 -14.40 -13.04 -36.90
C LYS A 267 -13.75 -14.03 -37.87
N ASP A 268 -12.63 -13.70 -38.43
CA ASP A 268 -11.86 -14.59 -39.34
C ASP A 268 -11.40 -15.84 -38.59
N LEU A 269 -10.92 -15.74 -37.36
CA LEU A 269 -10.56 -16.88 -36.52
C LEU A 269 -11.78 -17.75 -36.16
N PHE A 270 -12.93 -17.13 -35.96
CA PHE A 270 -14.18 -17.84 -35.69
C PHE A 270 -14.65 -18.67 -36.90
N ILE A 271 -14.63 -18.10 -38.12
CA ILE A 271 -14.95 -18.75 -39.37
C ILE A 271 -14.04 -19.98 -39.58
N LEU A 272 -12.79 -19.90 -39.20
CA LEU A 272 -11.84 -21.01 -39.27
C LEU A 272 -12.06 -22.08 -38.19
N SER A 273 -13.15 -22.01 -37.41
CA SER A 273 -13.53 -22.97 -36.34
C SER A 273 -12.40 -23.19 -35.29
N LYS A 274 -11.61 -22.17 -35.04
CA LYS A 274 -10.48 -22.22 -34.08
C LYS A 274 -10.87 -21.99 -32.63
N PHE A 275 -12.16 -21.69 -32.35
CA PHE A 275 -12.66 -21.40 -31.02
C PHE A 275 -13.50 -22.56 -30.47
N ASN A 276 -13.29 -22.86 -29.19
CA ASN A 276 -14.17 -23.75 -28.46
C ASN A 276 -15.43 -23.01 -27.95
N GLN A 277 -16.44 -23.71 -27.46
CA GLN A 277 -17.71 -23.11 -26.99
C GLN A 277 -17.52 -22.06 -25.92
N LYS A 278 -16.57 -22.25 -24.99
CA LYS A 278 -16.26 -21.27 -23.94
C LYS A 278 -15.70 -19.99 -24.52
N GLN A 279 -14.80 -20.08 -25.49
CA GLN A 279 -14.20 -18.91 -26.15
C GLN A 279 -15.25 -18.14 -26.96
N ILE A 280 -16.19 -18.85 -27.59
CA ILE A 280 -17.33 -18.23 -28.29
C ILE A 280 -18.21 -17.45 -27.33
N TYR A 281 -18.53 -18.04 -26.17
CA TYR A 281 -19.30 -17.36 -25.14
C TYR A 281 -18.55 -16.10 -24.60
N GLU A 282 -17.27 -16.21 -24.30
CA GLU A 282 -16.45 -15.10 -23.84
C GLU A 282 -16.34 -13.99 -24.91
N LEU A 283 -16.25 -14.34 -26.19
CA LEU A 283 -16.25 -13.41 -27.30
C LEU A 283 -17.58 -12.66 -27.36
N ASN A 284 -18.71 -13.36 -27.43
CA ASN A 284 -20.03 -12.75 -27.54
C ASN A 284 -20.34 -11.83 -26.35
N ALA A 285 -20.00 -12.24 -25.13
CA ALA A 285 -20.19 -11.43 -23.94
C ALA A 285 -19.34 -10.14 -23.96
N SER A 286 -18.11 -10.22 -24.47
CA SER A 286 -17.23 -9.08 -24.58
C SER A 286 -17.65 -8.14 -25.71
N LEU A 287 -18.08 -8.66 -26.88
CA LEU A 287 -18.63 -7.87 -27.97
C LEU A 287 -19.87 -7.10 -27.55
N ASN A 288 -20.81 -7.76 -26.89
CA ASN A 288 -22.00 -7.11 -26.37
C ASN A 288 -21.67 -5.94 -25.41
N PHE A 289 -20.62 -6.07 -24.61
CA PHE A 289 -20.18 -4.98 -23.76
C PHE A 289 -19.66 -3.79 -24.58
N PHE A 290 -18.78 -4.01 -25.55
CA PHE A 290 -18.19 -2.96 -26.35
C PHE A 290 -19.21 -2.24 -27.26
N GLU A 291 -20.10 -3.01 -27.90
CA GLU A 291 -21.09 -2.49 -28.86
C GLU A 291 -22.27 -1.76 -28.19
N ASN A 292 -22.70 -2.22 -27.01
CA ASN A 292 -23.91 -1.68 -26.37
C ASN A 292 -23.65 -0.80 -25.15
N LYS A 293 -22.43 -0.82 -24.58
CA LYS A 293 -22.16 -0.09 -23.35
C LYS A 293 -20.98 0.90 -23.45
N LEU A 294 -20.05 0.69 -24.38
CA LEU A 294 -18.87 1.51 -24.48
C LEU A 294 -18.88 2.39 -25.74
N PHE A 295 -19.28 1.87 -26.89
CA PHE A 295 -19.44 2.57 -28.18
C PHE A 295 -20.89 2.61 -28.63
#